data_ce8cdb3ab3f2c23f23c537e3eff8ed47
#
_entry.id   ce8cdb3ab3f2c23f23c537e3eff8ed47
#
_cell.length_a   1.000
_cell.length_b   1.000
_cell.length_c   1.000
_cell.angle_alpha   90.00
_cell.angle_beta   90.00
_cell.angle_gamma   90.00
#
_symmetry.space_group_name_H-M   'P 1'
#
loop_
_entity.id
_entity.type
_entity.pdbx_description
1 polymer ?
#
loop_
_entity_poly.entity_id
_entity_poly.type
_entity_poly.pdbx_seq_one_letter_code
_entity_poly.pdbx_strand_id
1 'polypeptide(L)'
;MAATLGQLGYKVDCFVFHDSPRRAHSVAAQGGINAARARKVDGDSLKRFVKDTVKGGDYRGREADVVRLGTESVRVIDHMYSIGAPFAREYGGQLATRSFGGVQVSRTYYTRGETGQQLEVACSQALQAQIDAGNVTMHTRTEMLDLIVADGRAQGIVTRDLLTGEIRPWTAHVVALCTGGYGSVYHWSTLAKGSNATATWRAHRQGAYFASPCFVQFHPTALPVSSHWQSKTTLMSESLRNDGRIWVPKKPGDPRAANDIPENERDYYLERKYPASVSYTHLRA
;
A
#
# COMPACT_ATOMS: atom_id res chain seq x y z
N MET A 1 2.65 -12.65 -5.91
CA MET A 1 3.54 -13.05 -7.03
C MET A 1 4.40 -14.27 -6.65
N ALA A 2 5.32 -14.21 -5.68
CA ALA A 2 6.20 -15.34 -5.34
C ALA A 2 5.42 -16.63 -5.02
N ALA A 3 4.38 -16.55 -4.18
CA ALA A 3 3.52 -17.70 -3.89
C ALA A 3 2.88 -18.29 -5.16
N THR A 4 2.33 -17.45 -6.03
CA THR A 4 1.69 -17.91 -7.28
C THR A 4 2.69 -18.56 -8.22
N LEU A 5 3.90 -18.00 -8.36
CA LEU A 5 4.96 -18.61 -9.17
C LEU A 5 5.39 -19.96 -8.59
N GLY A 6 5.53 -20.07 -7.26
CA GLY A 6 5.80 -21.36 -6.61
C GLY A 6 4.73 -22.40 -6.88
N GLN A 7 3.44 -22.01 -6.79
CA GLN A 7 2.30 -22.88 -7.13
C GLN A 7 2.32 -23.36 -8.58
N LEU A 8 2.86 -22.55 -9.49
CA LEU A 8 3.03 -22.90 -10.90
C LEU A 8 4.28 -23.74 -11.15
N GLY A 9 5.03 -24.10 -10.12
CA GLY A 9 6.23 -24.96 -10.22
C GLY A 9 7.54 -24.23 -10.50
N TYR A 10 7.54 -22.89 -10.51
CA TYR A 10 8.78 -22.13 -10.67
C TYR A 10 9.56 -22.11 -9.34
N LYS A 11 10.89 -22.12 -9.44
CA LYS A 11 11.79 -21.86 -8.31
C LYS A 11 11.98 -20.37 -8.16
N VAL A 12 11.77 -19.87 -6.94
CA VAL A 12 11.77 -18.44 -6.66
C VAL A 12 12.69 -18.14 -5.48
N ASP A 13 13.65 -17.25 -5.68
CA ASP A 13 14.40 -16.61 -4.60
C ASP A 13 13.75 -15.27 -4.27
N CYS A 14 13.30 -15.09 -3.04
CA CYS A 14 12.62 -13.90 -2.57
C CYS A 14 13.49 -13.14 -1.54
N PHE A 15 13.91 -11.94 -1.88
CA PHE A 15 14.83 -11.14 -1.06
C PHE A 15 14.10 -10.04 -0.33
N VAL A 16 14.39 -9.86 0.95
CA VAL A 16 13.77 -8.86 1.82
C VAL A 16 14.84 -8.13 2.63
N PHE A 17 14.82 -6.81 2.58
CA PHE A 17 15.74 -5.96 3.35
C PHE A 17 15.56 -6.13 4.86
N HIS A 18 14.34 -6.32 5.32
CA HIS A 18 14.02 -6.50 6.73
C HIS A 18 14.17 -7.97 7.19
N ASP A 19 13.99 -8.20 8.46
CA ASP A 19 13.97 -9.53 9.11
C ASP A 19 12.69 -10.34 8.75
N SER A 20 11.69 -9.70 8.18
CA SER A 20 10.44 -10.32 7.76
C SER A 20 9.81 -9.56 6.59
N PRO A 21 9.18 -10.24 5.62
CA PRO A 21 8.44 -9.60 4.54
C PRO A 21 7.26 -8.77 5.07
N ARG A 22 6.73 -9.09 6.25
CA ARG A 22 5.59 -8.40 6.88
C ARG A 22 5.94 -7.02 7.47
N ARG A 23 7.17 -6.53 7.27
CA ARG A 23 7.55 -5.16 7.63
C ARG A 23 7.31 -4.14 6.52
N ALA A 24 6.71 -4.56 5.42
CA ALA A 24 6.36 -3.69 4.31
C ALA A 24 5.36 -2.61 4.73
N HIS A 25 5.33 -1.51 3.97
CA HIS A 25 4.39 -0.41 4.24
C HIS A 25 2.92 -0.84 4.16
N SER A 26 2.61 -1.88 3.38
CA SER A 26 1.26 -2.45 3.22
C SER A 26 0.56 -2.72 4.55
N VAL A 27 1.30 -3.12 5.60
CA VAL A 27 0.76 -3.37 6.94
C VAL A 27 0.06 -2.13 7.54
N ALA A 28 0.40 -0.93 7.08
CA ALA A 28 -0.18 0.33 7.56
C ALA A 28 -1.44 0.75 6.77
N ALA A 29 -1.78 0.10 5.67
CA ALA A 29 -2.96 0.43 4.89
C ALA A 29 -4.24 -0.05 5.60
N GLN A 30 -5.20 0.84 5.78
CA GLN A 30 -6.36 0.61 6.65
C GLN A 30 -7.69 0.67 5.90
N GLY A 31 -7.81 1.56 4.93
CA GLY A 31 -9.08 1.94 4.32
C GLY A 31 -9.77 0.83 3.52
N GLY A 32 -9.04 0.11 2.74
CA GLY A 32 -9.55 -0.92 1.84
C GLY A 32 -8.95 -0.83 0.44
N ILE A 33 -9.41 -1.69 -0.44
CA ILE A 33 -9.00 -1.71 -1.84
C ILE A 33 -10.21 -1.57 -2.76
N ASN A 34 -10.08 -0.75 -3.80
CA ASN A 34 -11.13 -0.51 -4.77
C ASN A 34 -11.12 -1.57 -5.87
N ALA A 35 -12.30 -2.07 -6.24
CA ALA A 35 -12.45 -2.91 -7.41
C ALA A 35 -13.70 -2.55 -8.23
N ALA A 36 -13.56 -2.63 -9.55
CA ALA A 36 -14.60 -2.21 -10.50
C ALA A 36 -15.68 -3.29 -10.71
N ARG A 37 -16.21 -3.86 -9.60
CA ARG A 37 -17.28 -4.85 -9.68
C ARG A 37 -18.61 -4.11 -9.85
N ALA A 38 -19.09 -4.03 -11.08
CA ALA A 38 -20.35 -3.40 -11.41
C ALA A 38 -21.51 -4.06 -10.65
N ARG A 39 -21.95 -3.46 -9.55
CA ARG A 39 -23.19 -3.81 -8.87
C ARG A 39 -24.29 -2.88 -9.42
N LYS A 40 -25.41 -3.45 -9.87
CA LYS A 40 -26.54 -2.67 -10.42
C LYS A 40 -27.07 -1.61 -9.45
N VAL A 41 -26.94 -1.88 -8.15
CA VAL A 41 -27.49 -1.02 -7.08
C VAL A 41 -26.65 0.25 -6.87
N ASP A 42 -25.32 0.19 -7.10
CA ASP A 42 -24.40 1.28 -6.72
C ASP A 42 -24.07 2.23 -7.89
N GLY A 43 -24.54 1.95 -9.10
CA GLY A 43 -24.23 2.74 -10.30
C GLY A 43 -22.73 2.76 -10.63
N ASP A 44 -21.97 1.77 -10.16
CA ASP A 44 -20.57 1.61 -10.49
C ASP A 44 -20.36 0.87 -11.81
N SER A 45 -19.23 1.12 -12.46
CA SER A 45 -18.83 0.46 -13.70
C SER A 45 -17.33 0.57 -13.91
N LEU A 46 -16.78 -0.29 -14.78
CA LEU A 46 -15.39 -0.17 -15.22
C LEU A 46 -15.10 1.22 -15.79
N LYS A 47 -16.00 1.75 -16.63
CA LYS A 47 -15.88 3.10 -17.21
C LYS A 47 -15.78 4.18 -16.13
N ARG A 48 -16.62 4.08 -15.09
CA ARG A 48 -16.59 5.01 -13.96
C ARG A 48 -15.31 4.87 -13.15
N PHE A 49 -14.87 3.65 -12.88
CA PHE A 49 -13.61 3.39 -12.21
C PHE A 49 -12.43 4.02 -12.95
N VAL A 50 -12.34 3.81 -14.27
CA VAL A 50 -11.29 4.38 -15.11
C VAL A 50 -11.33 5.91 -15.07
N LYS A 51 -12.53 6.51 -15.27
CA LYS A 51 -12.71 7.95 -15.23
C LYS A 51 -12.26 8.54 -13.87
N ASP A 52 -12.70 7.94 -12.77
CA ASP A 52 -12.37 8.42 -11.42
C ASP A 52 -10.85 8.32 -11.15
N THR A 53 -10.23 7.22 -11.59
CA THR A 53 -8.78 6.98 -11.41
C THR A 53 -7.93 7.94 -12.25
N VAL A 54 -8.28 8.13 -13.52
CA VAL A 54 -7.58 9.07 -14.42
C VAL A 54 -7.72 10.50 -13.90
N LYS A 55 -8.92 10.90 -13.47
CA LYS A 55 -9.18 12.22 -12.88
C LYS A 55 -8.41 12.40 -11.55
N GLY A 56 -8.41 11.38 -10.68
CA GLY A 56 -7.68 11.40 -9.42
C GLY A 56 -6.16 11.50 -9.60
N GLY A 57 -5.64 10.95 -10.69
CA GLY A 57 -4.24 11.07 -11.11
C GLY A 57 -3.94 12.35 -11.92
N ASP A 58 -4.83 13.35 -11.89
CA ASP A 58 -4.68 14.62 -12.60
C ASP A 58 -4.39 14.45 -14.12
N TYR A 59 -4.97 13.42 -14.72
CA TYR A 59 -4.80 13.06 -16.15
C TYR A 59 -3.36 12.74 -16.56
N ARG A 60 -2.49 12.39 -15.61
CA ARG A 60 -1.07 12.09 -15.86
C ARG A 60 -0.78 10.60 -15.96
N GLY A 61 -1.74 9.75 -15.62
CA GLY A 61 -1.62 8.30 -15.72
C GLY A 61 -1.78 7.82 -17.16
N ARG A 62 -1.17 6.67 -17.46
CA ARG A 62 -1.38 5.99 -18.73
C ARG A 62 -2.73 5.29 -18.72
N GLU A 63 -3.65 5.74 -19.56
CA GLU A 63 -5.05 5.26 -19.57
C GLU A 63 -5.15 3.74 -19.79
N ALA A 64 -4.34 3.18 -20.68
CA ALA A 64 -4.32 1.73 -20.94
C ALA A 64 -4.02 0.92 -19.68
N ASP A 65 -3.10 1.39 -18.83
CA ASP A 65 -2.75 0.74 -17.57
C ASP A 65 -3.89 0.87 -16.54
N VAL A 66 -4.58 2.01 -16.52
CA VAL A 66 -5.75 2.23 -15.66
C VAL A 66 -6.93 1.35 -16.08
N VAL A 67 -7.17 1.18 -17.39
CA VAL A 67 -8.19 0.24 -17.90
C VAL A 67 -7.85 -1.18 -17.47
N ARG A 68 -6.60 -1.60 -17.62
CA ARG A 68 -6.14 -2.93 -17.21
C ARG A 68 -6.29 -3.12 -15.69
N LEU A 69 -5.90 -2.13 -14.90
CA LEU A 69 -6.08 -2.14 -13.45
C LEU A 69 -7.55 -2.35 -13.08
N GLY A 70 -8.46 -1.59 -13.68
CA GLY A 70 -9.89 -1.72 -13.42
C GLY A 70 -10.43 -3.10 -13.81
N THR A 71 -10.01 -3.62 -14.95
CA THR A 71 -10.41 -4.95 -15.44
C THR A 71 -9.94 -6.07 -14.50
N GLU A 72 -8.70 -6.02 -14.05
CA GLU A 72 -8.12 -7.05 -13.18
C GLU A 72 -8.52 -6.89 -11.71
N SER A 73 -8.98 -5.72 -11.30
CA SER A 73 -9.27 -5.42 -9.88
C SER A 73 -10.22 -6.42 -9.24
N VAL A 74 -11.21 -6.91 -9.97
CA VAL A 74 -12.18 -7.89 -9.46
C VAL A 74 -11.52 -9.24 -9.21
N ARG A 75 -10.65 -9.68 -10.12
CA ARG A 75 -9.88 -10.93 -9.97
C ARG A 75 -8.93 -10.86 -8.76
N VAL A 76 -8.36 -9.68 -8.50
CA VAL A 76 -7.52 -9.46 -7.32
C VAL A 76 -8.32 -9.67 -6.04
N ILE A 77 -9.54 -9.12 -5.94
CA ILE A 77 -10.42 -9.36 -4.79
C ILE A 77 -10.73 -10.85 -4.62
N ASP A 78 -11.12 -11.52 -5.70
CA ASP A 78 -11.47 -12.94 -5.67
C ASP A 78 -10.26 -13.80 -5.26
N HIS A 79 -9.07 -13.47 -5.77
CA HIS A 79 -7.82 -14.13 -5.37
C HIS A 79 -7.50 -13.88 -3.88
N MET A 80 -7.55 -12.63 -3.41
CA MET A 80 -7.28 -12.32 -2.01
C MET A 80 -8.26 -13.03 -1.07
N TYR A 81 -9.53 -13.11 -1.47
CA TYR A 81 -10.53 -13.88 -0.75
C TYR A 81 -10.20 -15.38 -0.72
N SER A 82 -9.79 -15.97 -1.86
CA SER A 82 -9.47 -17.39 -1.96
C SER A 82 -8.27 -17.82 -1.11
N ILE A 83 -7.31 -16.92 -0.87
CA ILE A 83 -6.15 -17.15 0.00
C ILE A 83 -6.39 -16.78 1.47
N GLY A 84 -7.66 -16.50 1.83
CA GLY A 84 -8.10 -16.33 3.22
C GLY A 84 -8.15 -14.90 3.75
N ALA A 85 -8.10 -13.87 2.91
CA ALA A 85 -8.30 -12.50 3.39
C ALA A 85 -9.73 -12.31 3.95
N PRO A 86 -9.88 -11.88 5.23
CA PRO A 86 -11.17 -11.87 5.93
C PRO A 86 -11.96 -10.60 5.64
N PHE A 87 -12.33 -10.38 4.38
CA PHE A 87 -13.16 -9.24 3.99
C PHE A 87 -14.48 -9.20 4.75
N ALA A 88 -14.92 -8.00 5.10
CA ALA A 88 -16.23 -7.77 5.69
C ALA A 88 -17.35 -8.29 4.78
N ARG A 89 -18.46 -8.73 5.39
CA ARG A 89 -19.59 -9.29 4.67
C ARG A 89 -20.87 -8.56 5.02
N GLU A 90 -21.76 -8.51 4.03
CA GLU A 90 -23.15 -8.13 4.20
C GLU A 90 -23.94 -9.26 4.87
N TYR A 91 -25.14 -8.95 5.36
CA TYR A 91 -26.04 -9.95 5.97
C TYR A 91 -26.33 -11.14 5.03
N GLY A 92 -26.42 -10.89 3.72
CA GLY A 92 -26.59 -11.93 2.71
C GLY A 92 -25.36 -12.75 2.38
N GLY A 93 -24.25 -12.58 3.13
CA GLY A 93 -22.99 -13.32 2.93
C GLY A 93 -22.09 -12.81 1.82
N GLN A 94 -22.51 -11.83 1.05
CA GLN A 94 -21.69 -11.19 0.02
C GLN A 94 -20.61 -10.33 0.65
N LEU A 95 -19.50 -10.10 -0.09
CA LEU A 95 -18.46 -9.20 0.38
C LEU A 95 -19.01 -7.76 0.47
N ALA A 96 -18.84 -7.15 1.64
CA ALA A 96 -19.26 -5.78 1.89
C ALA A 96 -18.35 -4.79 1.15
N THR A 97 -18.95 -3.71 0.71
CA THR A 97 -18.25 -2.57 0.11
C THR A 97 -18.69 -1.27 0.76
N ARG A 98 -17.84 -0.28 0.72
CA ARG A 98 -18.14 1.08 1.18
C ARG A 98 -17.61 2.13 0.22
N SER A 99 -18.13 3.35 0.33
CA SER A 99 -17.51 4.54 -0.25
C SER A 99 -16.36 4.96 0.65
N PHE A 100 -15.17 5.15 0.10
CA PHE A 100 -13.99 5.49 0.87
C PHE A 100 -12.96 6.23 0.02
N GLY A 101 -12.16 7.11 0.64
CA GLY A 101 -11.08 7.79 -0.06
C GLY A 101 -11.53 8.75 -1.17
N GLY A 102 -12.67 9.43 -1.02
CA GLY A 102 -13.24 10.33 -2.04
C GLY A 102 -13.98 9.63 -3.18
N VAL A 103 -14.07 8.30 -3.16
CA VAL A 103 -14.89 7.52 -4.10
C VAL A 103 -16.36 7.64 -3.71
N GLN A 104 -17.19 8.12 -4.62
CA GLN A 104 -18.62 8.39 -4.37
C GLN A 104 -19.52 7.17 -4.58
N VAL A 105 -18.95 6.00 -4.83
CA VAL A 105 -19.67 4.74 -5.00
C VAL A 105 -19.08 3.69 -4.07
N SER A 106 -19.90 2.72 -3.67
CA SER A 106 -19.47 1.62 -2.80
C SER A 106 -18.66 0.59 -3.59
N ARG A 107 -17.37 0.83 -3.79
CA ARG A 107 -16.45 -0.09 -4.49
C ARG A 107 -15.24 -0.51 -3.65
N THR A 108 -15.12 -0.02 -2.42
CA THR A 108 -13.97 -0.31 -1.56
C THR A 108 -14.25 -1.53 -0.70
N TYR A 109 -13.51 -2.60 -0.92
CA TYR A 109 -13.51 -3.82 -0.11
C TYR A 109 -12.59 -3.65 1.09
N TYR A 110 -12.99 -4.06 2.28
CA TYR A 110 -12.27 -3.76 3.52
C TYR A 110 -12.39 -4.86 4.57
N THR A 111 -11.51 -4.81 5.58
CA THR A 111 -11.47 -5.71 6.74
C THR A 111 -11.56 -4.93 8.07
N ARG A 112 -12.40 -3.89 8.12
CA ARG A 112 -12.68 -3.09 9.34
C ARG A 112 -11.46 -2.39 9.95
N GLY A 113 -10.66 -1.67 9.14
CA GLY A 113 -9.59 -0.80 9.62
C GLY A 113 -8.18 -1.42 9.57
N GLU A 114 -8.05 -2.70 9.29
CA GLU A 114 -6.77 -3.41 9.18
C GLU A 114 -6.57 -4.04 7.80
N THR A 115 -7.15 -3.47 6.75
CA THR A 115 -7.22 -4.10 5.44
C THR A 115 -5.84 -4.49 4.91
N GLY A 116 -4.87 -3.60 4.95
CA GLY A 116 -3.52 -3.89 4.45
C GLY A 116 -2.84 -4.99 5.24
N GLN A 117 -2.95 -4.97 6.56
CA GLN A 117 -2.40 -6.00 7.44
C GLN A 117 -3.00 -7.38 7.15
N GLN A 118 -4.32 -7.46 7.00
CA GLN A 118 -4.99 -8.73 6.73
C GLN A 118 -4.66 -9.28 5.34
N LEU A 119 -4.57 -8.41 4.33
CA LEU A 119 -4.13 -8.81 2.99
C LEU A 119 -2.69 -9.31 3.00
N GLU A 120 -1.81 -8.65 3.74
CA GLU A 120 -0.41 -9.05 3.87
C GLU A 120 -0.27 -10.38 4.61
N VAL A 121 -1.04 -10.61 5.68
CA VAL A 121 -1.07 -11.90 6.39
C VAL A 121 -1.53 -13.02 5.46
N ALA A 122 -2.60 -12.82 4.69
CA ALA A 122 -3.07 -13.81 3.72
C ALA A 122 -2.00 -14.12 2.65
N CYS A 123 -1.35 -13.10 2.10
CA CYS A 123 -0.22 -13.28 1.16
C CYS A 123 0.96 -14.01 1.82
N SER A 124 1.28 -13.70 3.07
CA SER A 124 2.38 -14.33 3.81
C SER A 124 2.09 -15.80 4.09
N GLN A 125 0.86 -16.16 4.42
CA GLN A 125 0.44 -17.56 4.60
C GLN A 125 0.58 -18.35 3.29
N ALA A 126 0.09 -17.80 2.18
CA ALA A 126 0.25 -18.41 0.86
C ALA A 126 1.73 -18.56 0.46
N LEU A 127 2.56 -17.59 0.81
CA LEU A 127 4.00 -17.63 0.57
C LEU A 127 4.67 -18.70 1.43
N GLN A 128 4.33 -18.78 2.73
CA GLN A 128 4.89 -19.78 3.64
C GLN A 128 4.63 -21.20 3.16
N ALA A 129 3.42 -21.49 2.68
CA ALA A 129 3.10 -22.79 2.11
C ALA A 129 4.04 -23.17 0.93
N GLN A 130 4.50 -22.20 0.14
CA GLN A 130 5.44 -22.44 -0.95
C GLN A 130 6.89 -22.55 -0.48
N ILE A 131 7.24 -21.89 0.62
CA ILE A 131 8.54 -22.07 1.29
C ILE A 131 8.63 -23.49 1.85
N ASP A 132 7.59 -23.93 2.56
CA ASP A 132 7.53 -25.28 3.15
C ASP A 132 7.55 -26.38 2.07
N ALA A 133 6.95 -26.10 0.90
CA ALA A 133 7.02 -26.99 -0.26
C ALA A 133 8.36 -26.96 -1.02
N GLY A 134 9.30 -26.09 -0.61
CA GLY A 134 10.60 -25.94 -1.25
C GLY A 134 10.58 -25.27 -2.62
N ASN A 135 9.49 -24.60 -2.98
CA ASN A 135 9.37 -23.84 -4.24
C ASN A 135 9.88 -22.43 -4.14
N VAL A 136 9.84 -21.84 -2.94
CA VAL A 136 10.34 -20.50 -2.65
C VAL A 136 11.41 -20.54 -1.58
N THR A 137 12.52 -19.85 -1.81
CA THR A 137 13.54 -19.61 -0.79
C THR A 137 13.49 -18.15 -0.36
N MET A 138 13.37 -17.91 0.96
CA MET A 138 13.31 -16.58 1.54
C MET A 138 14.66 -16.14 2.05
N HIS A 139 15.17 -15.02 1.56
CA HIS A 139 16.41 -14.37 1.99
C HIS A 139 16.07 -13.07 2.72
N THR A 140 16.00 -13.12 4.04
CA THR A 140 15.74 -11.94 4.88
C THR A 140 17.05 -11.19 5.16
N ARG A 141 16.94 -9.91 5.59
CA ARG A 141 18.09 -9.04 5.90
C ARG A 141 19.07 -8.97 4.74
N THR A 142 18.56 -8.95 3.53
CA THR A 142 19.36 -8.95 2.31
C THR A 142 19.04 -7.71 1.49
N GLU A 143 20.05 -6.90 1.21
CA GLU A 143 19.96 -5.69 0.41
C GLU A 143 20.34 -5.97 -1.04
N MET A 144 19.53 -5.52 -2.00
CA MET A 144 19.90 -5.50 -3.41
C MET A 144 20.91 -4.36 -3.65
N LEU A 145 22.10 -4.71 -4.12
CA LEU A 145 23.14 -3.74 -4.45
C LEU A 145 23.12 -3.32 -5.91
N ASP A 146 22.82 -4.22 -6.83
CA ASP A 146 22.75 -3.89 -8.24
C ASP A 146 21.90 -4.90 -9.03
N LEU A 147 21.55 -4.53 -10.27
CA LEU A 147 20.90 -5.39 -11.25
C LEU A 147 21.98 -5.94 -12.19
N ILE A 148 22.03 -7.25 -12.39
CA ILE A 148 22.88 -7.88 -13.39
C ILE A 148 22.19 -7.78 -14.75
N VAL A 149 22.83 -7.08 -15.67
CA VAL A 149 22.36 -6.93 -17.04
C VAL A 149 23.42 -7.50 -17.98
N ALA A 150 23.03 -8.44 -18.84
CA ALA A 150 23.86 -8.97 -19.91
C ALA A 150 23.02 -9.05 -21.19
N ASP A 151 23.60 -8.70 -22.33
CA ASP A 151 22.94 -8.66 -23.63
C ASP A 151 21.61 -7.90 -23.63
N GLY A 152 21.55 -6.79 -22.89
CA GLY A 152 20.35 -5.96 -22.76
C GLY A 152 19.19 -6.58 -21.97
N ARG A 153 19.45 -7.66 -21.23
CA ARG A 153 18.44 -8.36 -20.41
C ARG A 153 18.84 -8.40 -18.95
N ALA A 154 17.87 -8.22 -18.06
CA ALA A 154 18.06 -8.46 -16.64
C ALA A 154 18.21 -9.96 -16.39
N GLN A 155 19.37 -10.37 -15.90
CA GLN A 155 19.72 -11.78 -15.69
C GLN A 155 19.95 -12.13 -14.22
N GLY A 156 19.74 -11.20 -13.31
CA GLY A 156 19.91 -11.44 -11.88
C GLY A 156 20.13 -10.17 -11.08
N ILE A 157 20.55 -10.36 -9.84
CA ILE A 157 20.86 -9.26 -8.90
C ILE A 157 22.15 -9.55 -8.14
N VAL A 158 22.79 -8.50 -7.67
CA VAL A 158 23.86 -8.57 -6.66
C VAL A 158 23.26 -8.14 -5.33
N THR A 159 23.50 -8.92 -4.30
CA THR A 159 23.00 -8.65 -2.95
C THR A 159 24.12 -8.54 -1.92
N ARG A 160 23.78 -7.90 -0.81
CA ARG A 160 24.60 -7.91 0.42
C ARG A 160 23.76 -8.49 1.57
N ASP A 161 24.29 -9.48 2.23
CA ASP A 161 23.78 -9.94 3.52
C ASP A 161 24.08 -8.86 4.59
N LEU A 162 23.06 -8.41 5.30
CA LEU A 162 23.18 -7.31 6.26
C LEU A 162 23.74 -7.76 7.63
N LEU A 163 23.85 -9.07 7.86
CA LEU A 163 24.44 -9.61 9.09
C LEU A 163 25.93 -9.89 8.91
N THR A 164 26.30 -10.50 7.78
CA THR A 164 27.67 -10.95 7.51
C THR A 164 28.46 -9.96 6.66
N GLY A 165 27.78 -9.10 5.92
CA GLY A 165 28.39 -8.22 4.91
C GLY A 165 28.74 -8.93 3.59
N GLU A 166 28.47 -10.23 3.46
CA GLU A 166 28.77 -11.00 2.26
C GLU A 166 28.07 -10.43 1.03
N ILE A 167 28.81 -10.28 -0.05
CA ILE A 167 28.30 -9.85 -1.34
C ILE A 167 28.20 -11.06 -2.25
N ARG A 168 27.00 -11.30 -2.81
CA ARG A 168 26.73 -12.47 -3.64
C ARG A 168 25.93 -12.10 -4.90
N PRO A 169 26.33 -12.60 -6.09
CA PRO A 169 25.51 -12.55 -7.29
C PRO A 169 24.49 -13.69 -7.29
N TRP A 170 23.31 -13.41 -7.85
CA TRP A 170 22.24 -14.37 -8.08
C TRP A 170 21.80 -14.26 -9.52
N THR A 171 21.63 -15.38 -10.19
CA THR A 171 21.17 -15.43 -11.58
C THR A 171 19.74 -15.91 -11.66
N ALA A 172 18.95 -15.33 -12.54
CA ALA A 172 17.56 -15.69 -12.76
C ALA A 172 17.10 -15.34 -14.18
N HIS A 173 16.10 -16.05 -14.67
CA HIS A 173 15.48 -15.74 -15.97
C HIS A 173 14.62 -14.46 -15.90
N VAL A 174 14.12 -14.13 -14.73
CA VAL A 174 13.28 -12.94 -14.50
C VAL A 174 13.62 -12.33 -13.16
N VAL A 175 13.74 -11.00 -13.12
CA VAL A 175 13.88 -10.22 -11.89
C VAL A 175 12.63 -9.36 -11.72
N ALA A 176 11.95 -9.53 -10.58
CA ALA A 176 10.76 -8.76 -10.22
C ALA A 176 11.06 -7.82 -9.05
N LEU A 177 10.98 -6.52 -9.27
CA LEU A 177 11.14 -5.51 -8.23
C LEU A 177 9.79 -5.17 -7.61
N CYS A 178 9.57 -5.59 -6.36
CA CYS A 178 8.35 -5.35 -5.59
C CYS A 178 8.65 -4.50 -4.35
N THR A 179 9.50 -3.49 -4.49
CA THR A 179 10.08 -2.71 -3.39
C THR A 179 9.22 -1.55 -2.90
N GLY A 180 8.01 -1.42 -3.42
CA GLY A 180 7.06 -0.39 -3.03
C GLY A 180 7.41 1.01 -3.58
N GLY A 181 6.90 2.03 -2.91
CA GLY A 181 7.10 3.42 -3.29
C GLY A 181 8.41 4.02 -2.77
N TYR A 182 8.60 5.30 -3.04
CA TYR A 182 9.83 6.04 -2.73
C TYR A 182 9.59 7.29 -1.85
N GLY A 183 8.48 7.34 -1.12
CA GLY A 183 8.15 8.51 -0.29
C GLY A 183 9.22 8.87 0.74
N SER A 184 10.02 7.91 1.21
CA SER A 184 11.10 8.17 2.17
C SER A 184 12.34 8.84 1.58
N VAL A 185 12.32 9.22 0.30
CA VAL A 185 13.26 10.17 -0.29
C VAL A 185 12.99 11.59 0.23
N TYR A 186 11.76 11.87 0.64
CA TYR A 186 11.40 13.18 1.21
C TYR A 186 11.59 13.19 2.72
N HIS A 187 11.94 14.36 3.26
CA HIS A 187 12.15 14.55 4.69
C HIS A 187 10.89 14.22 5.51
N TRP A 188 9.75 14.75 5.08
CA TRP A 188 8.45 14.41 5.64
C TRP A 188 7.83 13.30 4.82
N SER A 189 7.77 12.10 5.36
CA SER A 189 7.17 10.95 4.69
C SER A 189 6.21 10.23 5.62
N THR A 190 5.10 9.77 5.06
CA THR A 190 4.15 8.87 5.72
C THR A 190 4.38 7.40 5.35
N LEU A 191 5.36 7.12 4.49
CA LEU A 191 5.75 5.76 4.14
C LEU A 191 6.75 5.17 5.16
N ALA A 192 6.85 3.85 5.18
CA ALA A 192 7.91 3.17 5.93
C ALA A 192 9.30 3.56 5.41
N LYS A 193 10.29 3.68 6.30
CA LYS A 193 11.65 4.10 5.96
C LYS A 193 12.31 3.24 4.86
N GLY A 194 11.95 1.98 4.75
CA GLY A 194 12.41 1.09 3.68
C GLY A 194 11.88 1.44 2.28
N SER A 195 10.88 2.34 2.17
CA SER A 195 10.35 2.82 0.89
C SER A 195 11.20 3.98 0.34
N ASN A 196 12.48 3.71 0.03
CA ASN A 196 13.50 4.72 -0.24
C ASN A 196 14.03 4.73 -1.68
N ALA A 197 13.42 4.01 -2.59
CA ALA A 197 13.79 3.89 -4.00
C ALA A 197 15.17 3.28 -4.30
N THR A 198 15.93 2.78 -3.35
CA THR A 198 17.30 2.33 -3.58
C THR A 198 17.40 1.27 -4.67
N ALA A 199 16.59 0.18 -4.58
CA ALA A 199 16.62 -0.88 -5.58
C ALA A 199 16.08 -0.39 -6.95
N THR A 200 15.02 0.42 -6.96
CA THR A 200 14.45 1.01 -8.17
C THR A 200 15.45 1.91 -8.88
N TRP A 201 16.18 2.74 -8.13
CA TRP A 201 17.24 3.60 -8.66
C TRP A 201 18.38 2.80 -9.27
N ARG A 202 18.82 1.72 -8.62
CA ARG A 202 19.89 0.85 -9.13
C ARG A 202 19.48 0.19 -10.44
N ALA A 203 18.26 -0.32 -10.53
CA ALA A 203 17.72 -0.87 -11.77
C ALA A 203 17.63 0.21 -12.89
N HIS A 204 17.20 1.43 -12.53
CA HIS A 204 17.15 2.55 -13.48
C HIS A 204 18.52 2.90 -14.03
N ARG A 205 19.55 2.94 -13.20
CA ARG A 205 20.93 3.16 -13.64
C ARG A 205 21.42 2.09 -14.64
N GLN A 206 20.88 0.90 -14.57
CA GLN A 206 21.19 -0.19 -15.51
C GLN A 206 20.29 -0.18 -16.76
N GLY A 207 19.48 0.88 -16.96
CA GLY A 207 18.70 1.10 -18.16
C GLY A 207 17.20 0.75 -18.02
N ALA A 208 16.72 0.33 -16.86
CA ALA A 208 15.29 0.13 -16.66
C ALA A 208 14.53 1.45 -16.70
N TYR A 209 13.38 1.48 -17.37
CA TYR A 209 12.52 2.66 -17.37
C TYR A 209 11.88 2.88 -16.00
N PHE A 210 11.80 4.14 -15.60
CA PHE A 210 11.10 4.57 -14.39
C PHE A 210 9.83 5.32 -14.77
N ALA A 211 8.67 4.70 -14.50
CA ALA A 211 7.38 5.25 -14.88
C ALA A 211 6.74 6.05 -13.74
N SER A 212 6.00 7.09 -14.13
CA SER A 212 5.13 7.86 -13.23
C SER A 212 5.83 8.47 -12.00
N PRO A 213 7.02 9.09 -12.12
CA PRO A 213 7.78 9.61 -10.99
C PRO A 213 7.12 10.81 -10.30
N CYS A 214 6.12 11.43 -10.93
CA CYS A 214 5.35 12.54 -10.35
C CYS A 214 4.30 12.12 -9.33
N PHE A 215 4.00 10.81 -9.22
CA PHE A 215 3.00 10.34 -8.26
C PHE A 215 3.65 10.07 -6.90
N VAL A 216 3.41 10.99 -5.98
CA VAL A 216 3.81 10.89 -4.58
C VAL A 216 2.57 10.97 -3.72
N GLN A 217 2.40 10.04 -2.79
CA GLN A 217 1.27 10.01 -1.89
C GLN A 217 1.73 10.21 -0.45
N PHE A 218 1.06 11.13 0.26
CA PHE A 218 1.17 11.29 1.70
C PHE A 218 -0.15 10.90 2.35
N HIS A 219 -0.09 10.17 3.45
CA HIS A 219 -1.28 9.85 4.22
C HIS A 219 -1.74 11.12 4.97
N PRO A 220 -2.98 11.56 4.81
CA PRO A 220 -3.41 12.86 5.28
C PRO A 220 -3.55 12.97 6.81
N THR A 221 -3.70 11.85 7.50
CA THR A 221 -3.86 11.82 8.95
C THR A 221 -2.78 10.92 9.56
N ALA A 222 -1.68 11.53 9.97
CA ALA A 222 -0.54 10.84 10.56
C ALA A 222 -0.07 11.56 11.81
N LEU A 223 0.38 10.81 12.82
CA LEU A 223 1.08 11.35 13.96
C LEU A 223 2.58 11.44 13.67
N PRO A 224 3.25 12.51 14.10
CA PRO A 224 4.69 12.64 13.95
C PRO A 224 5.44 11.46 14.54
N VAL A 225 6.63 11.19 13.99
CA VAL A 225 7.56 10.20 14.55
C VAL A 225 8.00 10.69 15.94
N SER A 226 7.81 9.87 16.96
CA SER A 226 8.15 10.18 18.34
C SER A 226 9.60 9.84 18.70
N SER A 227 10.27 9.00 17.94
CA SER A 227 11.66 8.59 18.19
C SER A 227 12.40 8.18 16.92
N HIS A 228 13.73 8.19 16.98
CA HIS A 228 14.59 7.73 15.87
C HIS A 228 14.42 6.24 15.55
N TRP A 229 13.93 5.45 16.49
CA TRP A 229 13.72 4.01 16.34
C TRP A 229 12.41 3.67 15.64
N GLN A 230 11.50 4.61 15.56
CA GLN A 230 10.24 4.41 14.87
C GLN A 230 10.46 4.33 13.36
N SER A 231 10.15 3.20 12.74
CA SER A 231 10.41 2.93 11.31
C SER A 231 9.43 3.62 10.35
N LYS A 232 8.31 4.12 10.87
CA LYS A 232 7.27 4.85 10.10
C LYS A 232 6.44 5.70 11.04
N THR A 233 5.75 6.71 10.48
CA THR A 233 4.74 7.48 11.21
C THR A 233 3.57 6.58 11.61
N THR A 234 2.90 6.91 12.70
CA THR A 234 1.64 6.27 13.05
C THR A 234 0.54 6.84 12.17
N LEU A 235 -0.05 6.00 11.33
CA LEU A 235 -1.16 6.40 10.47
C LEU A 235 -2.48 6.20 11.20
N MET A 236 -3.32 7.22 11.16
CA MET A 236 -4.69 7.15 11.66
C MET A 236 -5.61 6.67 10.54
N SER A 237 -6.55 5.80 10.86
CA SER A 237 -7.50 5.33 9.84
C SER A 237 -8.30 6.51 9.26
N GLU A 238 -8.40 6.54 7.95
CA GLU A 238 -9.27 7.51 7.27
C GLU A 238 -10.76 7.30 7.60
N SER A 239 -11.15 6.14 8.12
CA SER A 239 -12.49 5.88 8.65
C SER A 239 -12.89 6.89 9.72
N LEU A 240 -11.93 7.42 10.49
CA LEU A 240 -12.20 8.47 11.46
C LEU A 240 -12.84 9.72 10.88
N ARG A 241 -12.65 9.98 9.58
CA ARG A 241 -13.28 11.12 8.91
C ARG A 241 -14.72 10.86 8.53
N ASN A 242 -15.07 9.61 8.28
CA ASN A 242 -16.44 9.23 7.95
C ASN A 242 -17.28 9.00 9.20
N ASP A 243 -16.66 8.41 10.24
CA ASP A 243 -17.34 7.88 11.42
C ASP A 243 -17.01 8.66 12.68
N GLY A 244 -16.11 9.63 12.62
CA GLY A 244 -15.64 10.44 13.74
C GLY A 244 -15.48 11.91 13.39
N ARG A 245 -15.09 12.70 14.39
CA ARG A 245 -14.79 14.12 14.25
C ARG A 245 -13.38 14.40 14.78
N ILE A 246 -12.64 15.27 14.09
CA ILE A 246 -11.27 15.66 14.47
C ILE A 246 -11.32 17.08 15.01
N TRP A 247 -10.81 17.27 16.20
CA TRP A 247 -10.78 18.56 16.86
C TRP A 247 -9.45 18.77 17.61
N VAL A 248 -9.19 20.01 17.95
CA VAL A 248 -8.11 20.43 18.85
C VAL A 248 -8.70 21.27 19.99
N PRO A 249 -8.04 21.33 21.15
CA PRO A 249 -8.46 22.27 22.20
C PRO A 249 -8.43 23.70 21.65
N LYS A 250 -9.45 24.52 21.98
CA LYS A 250 -9.43 25.95 21.64
C LYS A 250 -8.29 26.69 22.36
N LYS A 251 -7.90 26.22 23.53
CA LYS A 251 -6.78 26.76 24.28
C LYS A 251 -5.50 26.02 23.90
N PRO A 252 -4.50 26.67 23.28
CA PRO A 252 -3.22 26.06 23.01
C PRO A 252 -2.54 25.54 24.28
N GLY A 253 -1.97 24.32 24.21
CA GLY A 253 -1.27 23.73 25.35
C GLY A 253 -2.16 23.29 26.51
N ASP A 254 -3.45 23.04 26.28
CA ASP A 254 -4.36 22.52 27.30
C ASP A 254 -3.85 21.16 27.82
N PRO A 255 -3.54 21.00 29.11
CA PRO A 255 -2.98 19.80 29.68
C PRO A 255 -4.01 18.70 29.99
N ARG A 256 -5.30 19.00 29.86
CA ARG A 256 -6.37 18.04 30.17
C ARG A 256 -6.39 16.88 29.21
N ALA A 257 -6.82 15.73 29.68
CA ALA A 257 -7.08 14.61 28.78
C ALA A 257 -8.21 14.96 27.78
N ALA A 258 -8.16 14.43 26.57
CA ALA A 258 -9.12 14.78 25.52
C ALA A 258 -10.58 14.58 25.94
N ASN A 259 -10.87 13.56 26.75
CA ASN A 259 -12.22 13.27 27.23
C ASN A 259 -12.72 14.28 28.27
N ASP A 260 -11.81 14.99 28.94
CA ASP A 260 -12.14 15.98 30.00
C ASP A 260 -12.37 17.38 29.41
N ILE A 261 -12.14 17.56 28.11
CA ILE A 261 -12.37 18.83 27.42
C ILE A 261 -13.81 18.85 26.89
N PRO A 262 -14.66 19.76 27.42
CA PRO A 262 -16.05 19.81 27.00
C PRO A 262 -16.21 20.28 25.56
N GLU A 263 -17.32 19.92 24.92
CA GLU A 263 -17.60 20.14 23.49
C GLU A 263 -17.46 21.63 23.09
N ASN A 264 -17.90 22.55 23.94
CA ASN A 264 -17.82 23.98 23.68
C ASN A 264 -16.38 24.53 23.70
N GLU A 265 -15.40 23.79 24.23
CA GLU A 265 -13.98 24.14 24.25
C GLU A 265 -13.19 23.42 23.16
N ARG A 266 -13.84 22.62 22.30
CA ARG A 266 -13.25 21.93 21.16
C ARG A 266 -13.33 22.80 19.92
N ASP A 267 -12.25 22.85 19.15
CA ASP A 267 -12.20 23.50 17.85
C ASP A 267 -12.20 22.46 16.74
N TYR A 268 -13.28 22.38 16.02
CA TYR A 268 -13.44 21.54 14.81
C TYR A 268 -12.97 22.30 13.57
N TYR A 269 -11.75 22.76 13.62
CA TYR A 269 -11.11 23.61 12.62
C TYR A 269 -11.29 23.09 11.17
N LEU A 270 -11.10 21.79 10.93
CA LEU A 270 -11.22 21.21 9.60
C LEU A 270 -12.64 21.32 9.06
N GLU A 271 -13.66 21.11 9.89
CA GLU A 271 -15.07 21.23 9.50
C GLU A 271 -15.45 22.66 9.13
N ARG A 272 -14.90 23.64 9.85
CA ARG A 272 -15.18 25.07 9.58
C ARG A 272 -14.46 25.58 8.36
N LYS A 273 -13.18 25.26 8.21
CA LYS A 273 -12.33 25.81 7.14
C LYS A 273 -12.50 25.07 5.81
N TYR A 274 -12.77 23.79 5.89
CA TYR A 274 -12.88 22.92 4.70
C TYR A 274 -14.11 22.01 4.77
N PRO A 275 -15.32 22.57 4.80
CA PRO A 275 -16.55 21.78 4.96
C PRO A 275 -16.74 20.74 3.84
N ALA A 276 -16.25 21.03 2.63
CA ALA A 276 -16.26 20.07 1.53
C ALA A 276 -15.16 19.01 1.61
N SER A 277 -14.11 19.25 2.40
CA SER A 277 -12.96 18.34 2.54
C SER A 277 -13.15 17.29 3.62
N VAL A 278 -14.11 17.45 4.50
CA VAL A 278 -14.45 16.43 5.50
C VAL A 278 -14.97 15.17 4.82
N SER A 279 -15.57 15.31 3.63
CA SER A 279 -15.99 14.20 2.77
C SER A 279 -15.00 13.85 1.65
N TYR A 280 -13.90 14.61 1.47
CA TYR A 280 -12.92 14.40 0.40
C TYR A 280 -11.52 14.26 0.97
N THR A 281 -10.94 13.09 0.84
CA THR A 281 -9.61 12.73 1.34
C THR A 281 -8.45 13.22 0.47
N HIS A 282 -8.68 14.09 -0.48
CA HIS A 282 -7.63 14.71 -1.27
C HIS A 282 -7.39 16.14 -0.79
N LEU A 283 -6.52 16.29 0.20
CA LEU A 283 -5.81 17.53 0.37
C LEU A 283 -4.86 17.65 -0.83
N ARG A 284 -5.18 18.51 -1.78
CA ARG A 284 -4.18 19.02 -2.71
C ARG A 284 -3.13 19.75 -1.87
N ALA A 285 -1.89 19.22 -1.84
CA ALA A 285 -0.73 19.97 -1.42
C ALA A 285 -0.44 21.06 -2.45
#